data_a3f83cf7e734ad0c5536209f0ef69a67
#
_entry.id   a3f83cf7e734ad0c5536209f0ef69a67
#
_cell.length_a   1.000
_cell.length_b   1.000
_cell.length_c   1.000
_cell.angle_alpha   90.00
_cell.angle_beta   90.00
_cell.angle_gamma   90.00
#
_symmetry.space_group_name_H-M   'P 1'
#
loop_
_entity.id
_entity.type
_entity.pdbx_description
1 polymer ?
#
loop_
_entity_poly.entity_id
_entity_poly.type
_entity_poly.pdbx_seq_one_letter_code
_entity_poly.pdbx_strand_id
1 'polypeptide(L)'
;DVVLIHNVEGIYAQGVQDLENFLKKGGGVIWFQGDSSLDNFHSDLFSRLDFPRQENIVTSGSGVFSTEVESDRSYFLQNLQRRTIEKELPEIFNYIKVATSTNHKVHWKLNNDDPLLLEFSKGIGNIFYFSTLLDFGWTDLPIRGMIVPLLYRLLILTGTDEVNTAPV
;
A
#
# COMPACT_ATOMS: atom_id res chain seq x y z
N ASP A 1 11.33 11.58 6.49
CA ASP A 1 9.95 11.87 6.98
C ASP A 1 8.94 11.00 6.23
N VAL A 2 7.86 10.56 6.90
CA VAL A 2 6.81 9.72 6.33
C VAL A 2 5.43 10.30 6.64
N VAL A 3 4.53 10.29 5.64
CA VAL A 3 3.13 10.65 5.77
C VAL A 3 2.26 9.41 5.57
N LEU A 4 1.35 9.14 6.52
CA LEU A 4 0.33 8.12 6.39
C LEU A 4 -0.98 8.77 5.96
N ILE A 5 -1.54 8.31 4.87
CA ILE A 5 -2.80 8.78 4.28
C ILE A 5 -3.81 7.63 4.31
N HIS A 6 -4.97 7.88 4.90
CA HIS A 6 -6.01 6.88 5.06
C HIS A 6 -7.37 7.47 4.73
N ASN A 7 -8.08 6.84 3.80
CA ASN A 7 -9.47 7.15 3.41
C ASN A 7 -9.73 8.64 3.15
N VAL A 8 -8.89 9.27 2.33
CA VAL A 8 -9.04 10.69 2.01
C VAL A 8 -10.05 10.84 0.86
N GLU A 9 -11.09 11.63 1.09
CA GLU A 9 -12.14 11.91 0.09
C GLU A 9 -11.63 12.75 -1.10
N GLY A 10 -10.58 13.54 -0.89
CA GLY A 10 -9.96 14.32 -1.94
C GLY A 10 -8.75 15.12 -1.44
N ILE A 11 -7.84 15.39 -2.34
CA ILE A 11 -6.71 16.28 -2.11
C ILE A 11 -6.80 17.41 -3.13
N TYR A 12 -6.85 18.65 -2.65
CA TYR A 12 -6.85 19.84 -3.51
C TYR A 12 -5.54 19.93 -4.31
N ALA A 13 -5.57 20.64 -5.45
CA ALA A 13 -4.43 20.78 -6.35
C ALA A 13 -3.14 21.25 -5.64
N GLN A 14 -3.24 22.12 -4.64
CA GLN A 14 -2.09 22.54 -3.84
C GLN A 14 -1.54 21.38 -3.01
N GLY A 15 -2.39 20.59 -2.38
CA GLY A 15 -1.96 19.40 -1.61
C GLY A 15 -1.28 18.34 -2.48
N VAL A 16 -1.74 18.15 -3.73
CA VAL A 16 -1.08 17.27 -4.70
C VAL A 16 0.33 17.79 -5.02
N GLN A 17 0.47 19.11 -5.22
CA GLN A 17 1.77 19.72 -5.47
C GLN A 17 2.71 19.60 -4.26
N ASP A 18 2.19 19.81 -3.06
CA ASP A 18 2.96 19.68 -1.81
C ASP A 18 3.42 18.24 -1.59
N LEU A 19 2.55 17.26 -1.86
CA LEU A 19 2.89 15.83 -1.78
C LEU A 19 3.93 15.44 -2.83
N GLU A 20 3.81 15.95 -4.05
CA GLU A 20 4.82 15.73 -5.10
C GLU A 20 6.18 16.31 -4.70
N ASN A 21 6.20 17.53 -4.16
CA ASN A 21 7.42 18.17 -3.67
C ASN A 21 8.03 17.43 -2.48
N PHE A 22 7.19 16.89 -1.59
CA PHE A 22 7.62 16.07 -0.46
C PHE A 22 8.31 14.79 -0.93
N LEU A 23 7.71 14.08 -1.89
CA LEU A 23 8.29 12.87 -2.50
C LEU A 23 9.60 13.17 -3.26
N LYS A 24 9.66 14.29 -3.99
CA LYS A 24 10.91 14.72 -4.68
C LYS A 24 12.06 14.99 -3.73
N LYS A 25 11.78 15.30 -2.46
CA LYS A 25 12.78 15.52 -1.41
C LYS A 25 13.14 14.24 -0.62
N GLY A 26 12.65 13.08 -1.05
CA GLY A 26 12.87 11.81 -0.37
C GLY A 26 11.87 11.49 0.75
N GLY A 27 10.77 12.23 0.81
CA GLY A 27 9.68 11.89 1.72
C GLY A 27 9.01 10.57 1.35
N GLY A 28 8.46 9.87 2.33
CA GLY A 28 7.77 8.61 2.13
C GLY A 28 6.26 8.72 2.35
N VAL A 29 5.49 7.93 1.62
CA VAL A 29 4.04 7.88 1.75
C VAL A 29 3.56 6.45 1.99
N ILE A 30 2.71 6.27 3.00
CA ILE A 30 1.94 5.04 3.19
C ILE A 30 0.49 5.40 2.93
N TRP A 31 -0.09 4.81 1.87
CA TRP A 31 -1.44 5.13 1.40
C TRP A 31 -2.38 3.95 1.58
N PHE A 32 -3.45 4.15 2.33
CA PHE A 32 -4.58 3.20 2.41
C PHE A 32 -5.74 3.75 1.61
N GLN A 33 -6.10 3.02 0.55
CA GLN A 33 -7.07 3.46 -0.44
C GLN A 33 -8.51 3.35 0.07
N GLY A 34 -9.25 4.46 -0.03
CA GLY A 34 -10.65 4.55 0.35
C GLY A 34 -11.63 4.39 -0.80
N ASP A 35 -12.91 4.22 -0.45
CA ASP A 35 -14.03 4.06 -1.37
C ASP A 35 -14.37 5.33 -2.16
N SER A 36 -14.15 6.50 -1.58
CA SER A 36 -14.35 7.82 -2.23
C SER A 36 -13.39 8.11 -3.39
N SER A 37 -12.40 7.26 -3.60
CA SER A 37 -11.38 7.45 -4.62
C SER A 37 -11.79 7.13 -6.04
N LEU A 38 -12.91 6.43 -6.23
CA LEU A 38 -13.41 6.08 -7.57
C LEU A 38 -14.06 7.27 -8.29
N ASP A 39 -14.33 8.35 -7.58
CA ASP A 39 -14.77 9.59 -8.18
C ASP A 39 -13.60 10.27 -8.93
N ASN A 40 -13.90 10.95 -10.03
CA ASN A 40 -12.93 11.63 -10.90
C ASN A 40 -12.02 12.66 -10.20
N PHE A 41 -12.26 12.91 -8.91
CA PHE A 41 -11.55 13.89 -8.10
C PHE A 41 -10.06 13.54 -7.86
N HIS A 42 -9.71 12.26 -7.90
CA HIS A 42 -8.32 11.81 -7.71
C HIS A 42 -7.55 11.56 -9.00
N SER A 43 -8.17 11.74 -10.17
CA SER A 43 -7.54 11.42 -11.45
C SER A 43 -6.19 12.14 -11.66
N ASP A 44 -6.12 13.42 -11.27
CA ASP A 44 -4.89 14.20 -11.37
C ASP A 44 -3.82 13.76 -10.36
N LEU A 45 -4.22 13.44 -9.13
CA LEU A 45 -3.33 12.91 -8.10
C LEU A 45 -2.70 11.61 -8.57
N PHE A 46 -3.53 10.67 -9.01
CA PHE A 46 -3.07 9.35 -9.43
C PHE A 46 -2.17 9.41 -10.67
N SER A 47 -2.53 10.21 -11.67
CA SER A 47 -1.70 10.36 -12.88
C SER A 47 -0.38 11.09 -12.61
N ARG A 48 -0.38 12.10 -11.75
CA ARG A 48 0.83 12.89 -11.43
C ARG A 48 1.82 12.14 -10.54
N LEU A 49 1.34 11.29 -9.65
CA LEU A 49 2.17 10.53 -8.70
C LEU A 49 2.40 9.08 -9.12
N ASP A 50 2.01 8.69 -10.33
CA ASP A 50 2.18 7.35 -10.90
C ASP A 50 1.47 6.25 -10.10
N PHE A 51 0.36 6.58 -9.43
CA PHE A 51 -0.47 5.60 -8.72
C PHE A 51 -1.05 4.56 -9.67
N PRO A 52 -1.32 3.34 -9.22
CA PRO A 52 -1.95 2.32 -10.04
C PRO A 52 -3.36 2.77 -10.45
N ARG A 53 -3.73 2.47 -11.70
CA ARG A 53 -5.06 2.83 -12.20
C ARG A 53 -6.13 2.01 -11.47
N GLN A 54 -7.04 2.69 -10.81
CA GLN A 54 -8.19 2.08 -10.15
C GLN A 54 -9.24 1.63 -11.15
N GLU A 55 -9.86 0.48 -10.90
CA GLU A 55 -10.89 -0.09 -11.77
C GLU A 55 -12.26 -0.07 -11.05
N ASN A 56 -12.42 -0.86 -10.03
CA ASN A 56 -13.68 -1.00 -9.29
C ASN A 56 -13.44 -1.52 -7.86
N ILE A 57 -14.44 -1.35 -7.00
CA ILE A 57 -14.46 -2.02 -5.71
C ILE A 57 -14.89 -3.47 -5.91
N VAL A 58 -14.12 -4.38 -5.33
CA VAL A 58 -14.44 -5.80 -5.28
C VAL A 58 -14.85 -6.15 -3.87
N THR A 59 -16.05 -6.69 -3.72
CA THR A 59 -16.62 -7.13 -2.44
C THR A 59 -16.69 -8.65 -2.41
N SER A 60 -16.28 -9.26 -1.32
CA SER A 60 -16.46 -10.70 -1.13
C SER A 60 -17.94 -11.03 -0.92
N GLY A 61 -18.55 -11.75 -1.86
CA GLY A 61 -19.98 -12.06 -1.82
C GLY A 61 -20.39 -13.08 -0.74
N SER A 62 -19.54 -14.07 -0.47
CA SER A 62 -19.81 -15.15 0.50
C SER A 62 -18.54 -15.74 1.11
N GLY A 63 -17.43 -15.08 0.98
CA GLY A 63 -16.14 -15.50 1.48
C GLY A 63 -15.25 -14.31 1.79
N VAL A 64 -14.04 -14.60 2.14
CA VAL A 64 -13.00 -13.60 2.37
C VAL A 64 -11.87 -13.83 1.37
N PHE A 65 -11.25 -12.76 0.92
CA PHE A 65 -10.03 -12.89 0.16
C PHE A 65 -8.90 -13.16 1.16
N SER A 66 -8.28 -14.32 1.05
CA SER A 66 -7.06 -14.60 1.80
C SER A 66 -5.87 -13.93 1.15
N THR A 67 -4.91 -13.56 1.96
CA THR A 67 -3.67 -12.96 1.48
C THR A 67 -2.64 -14.05 1.21
N GLU A 68 -1.97 -13.95 0.07
CA GLU A 68 -0.82 -14.77 -0.26
C GLU A 68 0.43 -13.91 -0.24
N VAL A 69 1.42 -14.35 0.52
CA VAL A 69 2.71 -13.68 0.55
C VAL A 69 3.70 -14.50 -0.26
N GLU A 70 4.09 -13.99 -1.42
CA GLU A 70 5.19 -14.58 -2.18
C GLU A 70 6.49 -14.43 -1.36
N SER A 71 6.94 -15.54 -0.77
CA SER A 71 8.07 -15.58 0.15
C SER A 71 9.40 -15.09 -0.45
N ASP A 72 9.54 -15.12 -1.77
CA ASP A 72 10.81 -14.83 -2.43
C ASP A 72 10.99 -13.37 -2.87
N ARG A 73 9.92 -12.57 -2.90
CA ARG A 73 9.97 -11.20 -3.45
C ARG A 73 9.89 -10.08 -2.44
N SER A 74 9.45 -10.38 -1.24
CA SER A 74 9.24 -9.34 -0.21
C SER A 74 10.08 -9.62 1.03
N TYR A 75 11.34 -9.15 1.03
CA TYR A 75 12.25 -9.33 2.15
C TYR A 75 11.72 -8.78 3.48
N PHE A 76 10.86 -7.78 3.45
CA PHE A 76 10.29 -7.22 4.68
C PHE A 76 9.09 -8.03 5.22
N LEU A 77 8.35 -8.73 4.35
CA LEU A 77 7.28 -9.63 4.77
C LEU A 77 7.81 -10.99 5.24
N GLN A 78 8.92 -11.47 4.69
CA GLN A 78 9.52 -12.77 5.07
C GLN A 78 9.74 -12.92 6.57
N ASN A 79 10.21 -11.90 7.24
CA ASN A 79 10.45 -11.95 8.68
C ASN A 79 9.17 -11.76 9.52
N LEU A 80 8.13 -11.15 8.97
CA LEU A 80 6.82 -11.10 9.59
C LEU A 80 6.17 -12.48 9.57
N GLN A 81 6.28 -13.21 8.47
CA GLN A 81 5.74 -14.56 8.31
C GLN A 81 6.39 -15.59 9.22
N ARG A 82 7.73 -15.55 9.41
CA ARG A 82 8.42 -16.51 10.30
C ARG A 82 7.97 -16.42 11.75
N ARG A 83 7.39 -15.31 12.17
CA ARG A 83 6.85 -15.09 13.53
C ARG A 83 5.34 -15.15 13.59
N THR A 84 4.67 -15.03 12.43
CA THR A 84 3.22 -15.00 12.31
C THR A 84 2.80 -16.35 11.74
N ILE A 85 2.09 -17.11 12.54
CA ILE A 85 1.47 -18.36 12.11
C ILE A 85 0.49 -18.01 10.99
N GLU A 86 0.35 -18.84 9.97
CA GLU A 86 -0.56 -18.66 8.82
C GLU A 86 -2.00 -18.21 9.20
N LYS A 87 -2.41 -18.53 10.44
CA LYS A 87 -3.69 -18.13 11.03
C LYS A 87 -3.82 -16.63 11.39
N GLU A 88 -2.73 -15.87 11.32
CA GLU A 88 -2.73 -14.44 11.65
C GLU A 88 -2.72 -13.52 10.41
N LEU A 89 -2.76 -14.10 9.20
CA LEU A 89 -2.92 -13.30 8.00
C LEU A 89 -4.30 -12.63 8.00
N PRO A 90 -4.39 -11.37 7.54
CA PRO A 90 -5.67 -10.67 7.55
C PRO A 90 -6.61 -11.22 6.50
N GLU A 91 -7.88 -11.13 6.81
CA GLU A 91 -8.97 -11.34 5.88
C GLU A 91 -9.37 -10.01 5.24
N ILE A 92 -9.54 -10.02 3.93
CA ILE A 92 -9.94 -8.84 3.15
C ILE A 92 -11.37 -9.05 2.67
N PHE A 93 -12.26 -8.15 3.06
CA PHE A 93 -13.68 -8.20 2.70
C PHE A 93 -13.96 -7.32 1.47
N ASN A 94 -13.28 -6.18 1.38
CA ASN A 94 -13.38 -5.23 0.28
C ASN A 94 -11.99 -4.73 -0.10
N TYR A 95 -11.77 -4.55 -1.40
CA TYR A 95 -10.57 -3.89 -1.91
C TYR A 95 -10.87 -3.20 -3.23
N ILE A 96 -10.00 -2.27 -3.62
CA ILE A 96 -10.05 -1.62 -4.93
C ILE A 96 -9.16 -2.41 -5.88
N LYS A 97 -9.77 -2.95 -6.91
CA LYS A 97 -9.03 -3.57 -8.00
C LYS A 97 -8.24 -2.51 -8.74
N VAL A 98 -6.95 -2.78 -8.95
CA VAL A 98 -6.04 -1.86 -9.61
C VAL A 98 -5.27 -2.55 -10.73
N ALA A 99 -5.05 -1.81 -11.81
CA ALA A 99 -4.13 -2.22 -12.86
C ALA A 99 -2.73 -1.72 -12.53
N THR A 100 -1.77 -2.64 -12.50
CA THR A 100 -0.36 -2.35 -12.23
C THR A 100 0.41 -2.08 -13.52
N SER A 101 1.52 -1.35 -13.41
CA SER A 101 2.52 -1.13 -14.45
C SER A 101 3.86 -1.77 -14.06
N THR A 102 4.83 -1.73 -14.96
CA THR A 102 6.19 -2.23 -14.68
C THR A 102 6.92 -1.50 -13.56
N ASN A 103 6.47 -0.28 -13.22
CA ASN A 103 7.03 0.52 -12.13
C ASN A 103 6.48 0.15 -10.75
N HIS A 104 5.43 -0.70 -10.71
CA HIS A 104 4.78 -1.11 -9.49
C HIS A 104 5.32 -2.47 -9.04
N LYS A 105 5.99 -2.49 -7.90
CA LYS A 105 6.44 -3.73 -7.27
C LYS A 105 5.34 -4.24 -6.34
N VAL A 106 4.83 -5.43 -6.63
CA VAL A 106 3.81 -6.08 -5.78
C VAL A 106 4.51 -6.83 -4.66
N HIS A 107 4.21 -6.48 -3.42
CA HIS A 107 4.72 -7.13 -2.22
C HIS A 107 3.74 -8.14 -1.63
N TRP A 108 2.47 -7.89 -1.78
CA TRP A 108 1.41 -8.71 -1.19
C TRP A 108 0.26 -8.84 -2.17
N LYS A 109 -0.21 -10.06 -2.38
CA LYS A 109 -1.32 -10.39 -3.25
C LYS A 109 -2.45 -11.05 -2.48
N LEU A 110 -3.62 -11.00 -3.07
CA LEU A 110 -4.77 -11.81 -2.68
C LEU A 110 -4.73 -13.16 -3.41
N ASN A 111 -5.52 -14.12 -2.93
CA ASN A 111 -5.63 -15.46 -3.51
C ASN A 111 -6.18 -15.51 -4.95
N ASN A 112 -6.67 -14.39 -5.47
CA ASN A 112 -7.09 -14.20 -6.85
C ASN A 112 -6.05 -13.44 -7.70
N ASP A 113 -4.79 -13.34 -7.22
CA ASP A 113 -3.67 -12.61 -7.84
C ASP A 113 -3.80 -11.09 -7.88
N ASP A 114 -4.89 -10.51 -7.40
CA ASP A 114 -5.03 -9.06 -7.33
C ASP A 114 -4.06 -8.47 -6.26
N PRO A 115 -3.39 -7.34 -6.54
CA PRO A 115 -2.40 -6.76 -5.64
C PRO A 115 -3.07 -6.10 -4.43
N LEU A 116 -2.56 -6.43 -3.22
CA LEU A 116 -2.98 -5.81 -1.96
C LEU A 116 -2.01 -4.71 -1.52
N LEU A 117 -0.71 -4.95 -1.60
CA LEU A 117 0.34 -3.99 -1.24
C LEU A 117 1.30 -3.82 -2.39
N LEU A 118 1.44 -2.58 -2.82
CA LEU A 118 2.32 -2.13 -3.89
C LEU A 118 3.37 -1.16 -3.36
N GLU A 119 4.56 -1.18 -3.95
CA GLU A 119 5.61 -0.18 -3.79
C GLU A 119 5.94 0.43 -5.14
N PHE A 120 6.09 1.74 -5.18
CA PHE A 120 6.59 2.49 -6.33
C PHE A 120 7.22 3.81 -5.86
N SER A 121 8.01 4.44 -6.73
CA SER A 121 8.77 5.64 -6.39
C SER A 121 8.31 6.84 -7.21
N LYS A 122 8.38 8.02 -6.60
CA LYS A 122 8.24 9.30 -7.30
C LYS A 122 9.40 10.22 -6.92
N GLY A 123 10.25 10.53 -7.90
CA GLY A 123 11.53 11.17 -7.60
C GLY A 123 12.43 10.22 -6.82
N ILE A 124 12.90 10.65 -5.66
CA ILE A 124 13.66 9.82 -4.71
C ILE A 124 12.81 9.37 -3.51
N GLY A 125 11.51 9.67 -3.50
CA GLY A 125 10.57 9.24 -2.48
C GLY A 125 9.87 7.94 -2.81
N ASN A 126 9.48 7.17 -1.80
CA ASN A 126 8.81 5.90 -1.93
C ASN A 126 7.35 5.98 -1.49
N ILE A 127 6.50 5.25 -2.19
CA ILE A 127 5.07 5.14 -1.89
C ILE A 127 4.74 3.67 -1.67
N PHE A 128 4.16 3.35 -0.51
CA PHE A 128 3.52 2.07 -0.24
C PHE A 128 2.01 2.26 -0.30
N TYR A 129 1.38 1.56 -1.22
CA TYR A 129 -0.04 1.67 -1.51
C TYR A 129 -0.76 0.37 -1.15
N PHE A 130 -1.76 0.48 -0.27
CA PHE A 130 -2.68 -0.60 0.03
C PHE A 130 -3.98 -0.41 -0.74
N SER A 131 -4.42 -1.44 -1.43
CA SER A 131 -5.69 -1.45 -2.17
C SER A 131 -6.93 -1.63 -1.28
N THR A 132 -6.76 -1.62 0.03
CA THR A 132 -7.83 -1.74 1.03
C THR A 132 -7.70 -0.68 2.11
N LEU A 133 -8.77 -0.46 2.88
CA LEU A 133 -8.79 0.42 4.04
C LEU A 133 -8.41 -0.31 5.32
N LEU A 134 -7.92 0.43 6.32
CA LEU A 134 -7.83 -0.03 7.71
C LEU A 134 -9.17 0.18 8.44
N ASP A 135 -10.23 -0.42 7.93
CA ASP A 135 -11.58 -0.35 8.47
C ASP A 135 -12.19 -1.76 8.55
N PHE A 136 -12.96 -2.02 9.61
CA PHE A 136 -13.56 -3.33 9.84
C PHE A 136 -14.56 -3.78 8.78
N GLY A 137 -15.14 -2.85 8.03
CA GLY A 137 -15.96 -3.16 6.86
C GLY A 137 -15.13 -3.62 5.66
N TRP A 138 -13.82 -3.38 5.66
CA TRP A 138 -12.92 -3.70 4.56
C TRP A 138 -11.95 -4.85 4.88
N THR A 139 -11.47 -4.93 6.11
CA THR A 139 -10.49 -5.94 6.54
C THR A 139 -10.46 -6.08 8.06
N ASP A 140 -10.03 -7.22 8.55
CA ASP A 140 -9.72 -7.40 9.96
C ASP A 140 -8.25 -7.10 10.32
N LEU A 141 -7.47 -6.61 9.37
CA LEU A 141 -6.06 -6.23 9.58
C LEU A 141 -5.84 -5.34 10.82
N PRO A 142 -6.72 -4.37 11.18
CA PRO A 142 -6.53 -3.53 12.36
C PRO A 142 -6.43 -4.29 13.70
N ILE A 143 -7.03 -5.47 13.79
CA ILE A 143 -6.99 -6.32 15.01
C ILE A 143 -6.00 -7.46 14.93
N ARG A 144 -5.34 -7.64 13.79
CA ARG A 144 -4.30 -8.67 13.66
C ARG A 144 -3.00 -8.20 14.32
N GLY A 145 -2.35 -9.08 15.06
CA GLY A 145 -1.09 -8.77 15.75
C GLY A 145 0.05 -8.32 14.83
N MET A 146 -0.07 -8.59 13.53
CA MET A 146 0.91 -8.19 12.53
C MET A 146 0.86 -6.71 12.12
N ILE A 147 -0.23 -5.96 12.40
CA ILE A 147 -0.38 -4.58 11.91
C ILE A 147 0.73 -3.66 12.44
N VAL A 148 1.04 -3.75 13.72
CA VAL A 148 2.07 -2.89 14.34
C VAL A 148 3.46 -3.16 13.76
N PRO A 149 3.97 -4.42 13.73
CA PRO A 149 5.25 -4.69 13.09
C PRO A 149 5.26 -4.41 11.58
N LEU A 150 4.13 -4.55 10.88
CA LEU A 150 4.01 -4.19 9.47
C LEU A 150 4.20 -2.67 9.29
N LEU A 151 3.41 -1.85 9.98
CA LEU A 151 3.51 -0.39 9.90
C LEU A 151 4.89 0.11 10.30
N TYR A 152 5.46 -0.42 11.39
CA TYR A 152 6.81 -0.07 11.83
C TYR A 152 7.86 -0.31 10.74
N ARG A 153 7.78 -1.44 10.05
CA ARG A 153 8.70 -1.74 8.95
C ARG A 153 8.49 -0.83 7.75
N LEU A 154 7.24 -0.58 7.38
CA LEU A 154 6.93 0.36 6.31
C LEU A 154 7.47 1.75 6.61
N LEU A 155 7.32 2.23 7.85
CA LEU A 155 7.88 3.52 8.29
C LEU A 155 9.41 3.56 8.15
N ILE A 156 10.11 2.49 8.53
CA ILE A 156 11.57 2.43 8.36
C ILE A 156 11.94 2.44 6.88
N LEU A 157 11.35 1.58 6.07
CA LEU A 157 11.67 1.45 4.65
C LEU A 157 11.36 2.73 3.85
N THR A 158 10.29 3.42 4.25
CA THR A 158 9.86 4.65 3.59
C THR A 158 10.69 5.86 4.03
N GLY A 159 11.20 5.85 5.26
CA GLY A 159 11.93 6.97 5.88
C GLY A 159 13.45 6.91 5.79
N THR A 160 14.02 5.78 5.35
CA THR A 160 15.47 5.65 5.15
C THR A 160 15.80 5.93 3.69
N ASP A 161 16.61 6.95 3.44
CA ASP A 161 17.42 6.97 2.23
C ASP A 161 18.18 5.63 2.16
N GLU A 162 18.10 4.91 1.06
CA GLU A 162 18.97 3.76 0.84
C GLU A 162 20.44 4.26 0.93
N VAL A 163 21.00 4.18 2.13
CA VAL A 163 22.44 4.21 2.28
C VAL A 163 22.89 2.89 1.67
N ASN A 164 23.29 2.98 0.42
CA ASN A 164 23.90 1.92 -0.36
C ASN A 164 25.16 1.44 0.37
N THR A 165 24.98 0.59 1.39
CA THR A 165 26.09 -0.14 1.99
C THR A 165 26.36 -1.33 1.09
N ALA A 166 27.12 -1.06 0.01
CA ALA A 166 27.81 -2.13 -0.69
C ALA A 166 28.67 -2.88 0.36
N PRO A 167 28.59 -4.19 0.43
CA PRO A 167 29.49 -4.96 1.29
C PRO A 167 30.92 -4.79 0.77
N VAL A 168 31.83 -4.40 1.67
CA VAL A 168 33.28 -4.43 1.47
C VAL A 168 33.73 -5.87 1.51
#